data_9effff39892c2fe412d36e1d791509ed
#
_entry.id   9effff39892c2fe412d36e1d791509ed
#
_cell.length_a   1.000
_cell.length_b   1.000
_cell.length_c   1.000
_cell.angle_alpha   90.00
_cell.angle_beta   90.00
_cell.angle_gamma   90.00
#
_symmetry.space_group_name_H-M   'P 1'
#
loop_
_entity.id
_entity.type
_entity.pdbx_description
1 polymer ?
#
loop_
_entity_poly.entity_id
_entity_poly.type
_entity_poly.pdbx_seq_one_letter_code
_entity_poly.pdbx_strand_id
1 'polypeptide(L)'
;MPGFDNWPDTAKGGSSVVCFDLRSGSLKQRFAAPEGAQWGDMTLDAQGNPIVSDGQSGAIFQLRAGTWHRLDHGDFISPQTIALGRDGKTLIIPDYVRGLAVLEISTGEVSWISNSPTLPCALNGIDGVYAAGDRLFITQNGVDPERVVKLQLDKEGRSILGYTIIERATPILGEPTHGVRVGGDFYFIANSGWDALDRHGKIRPGARMTPPVLMRYSEKPKGTSPL
;
A
#
# COMPACT_ATOMS: atom_id res chain seq x y z
N MET A 1 -9.80 6.11 -4.03
CA MET A 1 -10.87 5.07 -4.02
C MET A 1 -12.12 5.66 -4.61
N PRO A 2 -12.86 4.96 -5.48
CA PRO A 2 -14.20 5.40 -5.82
C PRO A 2 -15.03 5.38 -4.54
N GLY A 3 -15.43 6.55 -4.05
CA GLY A 3 -16.39 6.65 -2.97
C GLY A 3 -17.72 6.07 -3.45
N PHE A 4 -18.35 5.22 -2.66
CA PHE A 4 -19.72 4.79 -2.95
C PHE A 4 -20.66 5.95 -2.61
N ASP A 5 -21.31 6.52 -3.61
CA ASP A 5 -22.20 7.69 -3.47
C ASP A 5 -23.44 7.47 -2.55
N ASN A 6 -23.69 6.23 -2.14
CA ASN A 6 -24.85 5.84 -1.34
C ASN A 6 -24.49 5.27 0.04
N TRP A 7 -23.37 5.68 0.59
CA TRP A 7 -23.14 5.39 2.00
C TRP A 7 -24.21 6.13 2.82
N PRO A 8 -25.00 5.46 3.68
CA PRO A 8 -26.03 6.15 4.44
C PRO A 8 -25.45 7.34 5.21
N ASP A 9 -26.14 8.49 5.20
CA ASP A 9 -25.72 9.67 5.98
C ASP A 9 -25.55 9.39 7.48
N THR A 10 -26.18 8.33 7.97
CA THR A 10 -26.02 7.80 9.32
C THR A 10 -24.65 7.14 9.54
N ALA A 11 -23.91 6.85 8.48
CA ALA A 11 -22.55 6.33 8.51
C ALA A 11 -21.46 7.43 8.46
N LYS A 12 -21.79 8.68 8.77
CA LYS A 12 -20.80 9.76 9.09
C LYS A 12 -20.04 9.47 10.39
N GLY A 13 -19.74 8.18 10.62
CA GLY A 13 -18.74 7.77 11.59
C GLY A 13 -17.38 8.08 11.00
N GLY A 14 -16.58 8.91 11.68
CA GLY A 14 -15.20 9.15 11.30
C GLY A 14 -14.40 7.85 11.30
N SER A 15 -13.31 7.82 10.56
CA SER A 15 -12.35 6.73 10.58
C SER A 15 -11.70 6.57 11.97
N SER A 16 -11.23 5.39 12.29
CA SER A 16 -10.49 5.15 13.52
C SER A 16 -9.49 4.01 13.35
N VAL A 17 -8.39 4.08 14.08
CA VAL A 17 -7.50 2.94 14.28
C VAL A 17 -7.92 2.23 15.56
N VAL A 18 -8.02 0.91 15.52
CA VAL A 18 -8.40 0.08 16.65
C VAL A 18 -7.31 -0.94 16.96
N CYS A 19 -7.05 -1.13 18.24
CA CYS A 19 -6.10 -2.13 18.73
C CYS A 19 -6.86 -3.23 19.46
N PHE A 20 -6.61 -4.47 19.09
CA PHE A 20 -7.18 -5.65 19.71
C PHE A 20 -6.10 -6.50 20.38
N ASP A 21 -6.46 -7.16 21.46
CA ASP A 21 -5.66 -8.23 22.02
C ASP A 21 -5.78 -9.46 21.13
N LEU A 22 -4.68 -9.96 20.58
CA LEU A 22 -4.69 -11.06 19.61
C LEU A 22 -5.13 -12.40 20.23
N ARG A 23 -4.97 -12.59 21.55
CA ARG A 23 -5.32 -13.83 22.23
C ARG A 23 -6.81 -13.88 22.56
N SER A 24 -7.35 -12.81 23.07
CA SER A 24 -8.74 -12.75 23.56
C SER A 24 -9.70 -12.14 22.52
N GLY A 25 -9.21 -11.48 21.47
CA GLY A 25 -10.01 -10.70 20.53
C GLY A 25 -10.64 -9.43 21.16
N SER A 26 -10.30 -9.09 22.41
CA SER A 26 -10.89 -7.95 23.07
C SER A 26 -10.32 -6.63 22.55
N LEU A 27 -11.19 -5.64 22.37
CA LEU A 27 -10.78 -4.27 22.04
C LEU A 27 -9.96 -3.68 23.18
N LYS A 28 -8.73 -3.25 22.87
CA LYS A 28 -7.83 -2.58 23.85
C LYS A 28 -7.97 -1.08 23.77
N GLN A 29 -7.88 -0.51 22.59
CA GLN A 29 -7.86 0.93 22.37
C GLN A 29 -8.54 1.28 21.05
N ARG A 30 -9.07 2.49 20.97
CA ARG A 30 -9.59 3.11 19.76
C ARG A 30 -9.07 4.54 19.69
N PHE A 31 -8.53 4.92 18.54
CA PHE A 31 -8.05 6.26 18.26
C PHE A 31 -8.86 6.82 17.10
N ALA A 32 -9.77 7.74 17.41
CA ALA A 32 -10.58 8.41 16.38
C ALA A 32 -9.68 9.25 15.47
N ALA A 33 -10.01 9.28 14.21
CA ALA A 33 -9.38 10.20 13.25
C ALA A 33 -9.77 11.64 13.53
N PRO A 34 -8.99 12.64 13.09
CA PRO A 34 -9.44 14.02 12.98
C PRO A 34 -10.72 14.12 12.16
N GLU A 35 -11.51 15.16 12.40
CA GLU A 35 -12.75 15.40 11.64
C GLU A 35 -12.47 15.49 10.14
N GLY A 36 -13.27 14.79 9.34
CA GLY A 36 -13.16 14.75 7.88
C GLY A 36 -12.10 13.80 7.34
N ALA A 37 -11.21 13.23 8.17
CA ALA A 37 -10.20 12.30 7.70
C ALA A 37 -10.81 10.94 7.34
N GLN A 38 -10.29 10.35 6.26
CA GLN A 38 -10.67 9.02 5.78
C GLN A 38 -9.42 8.15 5.68
N TRP A 39 -9.17 7.34 6.73
CA TRP A 39 -8.02 6.46 6.76
C TRP A 39 -8.08 5.44 5.60
N GLY A 40 -7.06 5.43 4.78
CA GLY A 40 -6.86 4.48 3.71
C GLY A 40 -6.13 3.24 4.22
N ASP A 41 -4.84 3.37 4.44
CA ASP A 41 -3.98 2.27 4.81
C ASP A 41 -3.10 2.60 6.03
N MET A 42 -2.45 1.59 6.61
CA MET A 42 -1.71 1.74 7.86
C MET A 42 -0.43 0.90 7.87
N THR A 43 0.62 1.47 8.48
CA THR A 43 1.80 0.75 8.95
C THR A 43 2.10 1.11 10.40
N LEU A 44 3.13 0.48 10.97
CA LEU A 44 3.66 0.85 12.28
C LEU A 44 5.08 1.37 12.13
N ASP A 45 5.42 2.39 12.93
CA ASP A 45 6.83 2.81 13.07
C ASP A 45 7.64 1.80 13.88
N ALA A 46 8.94 2.05 14.04
CA ALA A 46 9.84 1.17 14.79
C ALA A 46 9.50 1.06 16.30
N GLN A 47 8.69 1.96 16.83
CA GLN A 47 8.20 1.96 18.21
C GLN A 47 6.80 1.34 18.34
N GLY A 48 6.18 0.96 17.24
CA GLY A 48 4.83 0.40 17.21
C GLY A 48 3.71 1.42 17.17
N ASN A 49 4.00 2.70 16.88
CA ASN A 49 2.96 3.71 16.71
C ASN A 49 2.35 3.62 15.30
N PRO A 50 1.03 3.70 15.18
CA PRO A 50 0.36 3.71 13.88
C PRO A 50 0.74 4.93 13.03
N ILE A 51 1.00 4.66 11.75
CA ILE A 51 1.12 5.65 10.69
C ILE A 51 0.08 5.32 9.64
N VAL A 52 -0.72 6.30 9.24
CA VAL A 52 -1.87 6.11 8.34
C VAL A 52 -1.81 7.07 7.17
N SER A 53 -2.32 6.64 6.02
CA SER A 53 -2.62 7.52 4.89
C SER A 53 -4.07 7.99 4.98
N ASP A 54 -4.30 9.26 4.63
CA ASP A 54 -5.65 9.82 4.51
C ASP A 54 -6.01 9.95 3.03
N GLY A 55 -6.93 9.13 2.58
CA GLY A 55 -7.39 9.13 1.18
C GLY A 55 -8.18 10.38 0.79
N GLN A 56 -8.69 11.16 1.76
CA GLN A 56 -9.46 12.38 1.49
C GLN A 56 -8.56 13.61 1.30
N SER A 57 -7.60 13.81 2.20
CA SER A 57 -6.74 14.99 2.17
C SER A 57 -5.38 14.75 1.51
N GLY A 58 -5.02 13.49 1.25
CA GLY A 58 -3.69 13.11 0.80
C GLY A 58 -2.62 13.17 1.88
N ALA A 59 -2.99 13.38 3.14
CA ALA A 59 -2.03 13.53 4.23
C ALA A 59 -1.55 12.19 4.80
N ILE A 60 -0.38 12.21 5.42
CA ILE A 60 0.18 11.10 6.19
C ILE A 60 0.19 11.51 7.66
N PHE A 61 -0.43 10.70 8.51
CA PHE A 61 -0.49 10.96 9.94
C PHE A 61 0.21 9.87 10.74
N GLN A 62 0.83 10.27 11.84
CA GLN A 62 1.38 9.36 12.86
C GLN A 62 0.70 9.60 14.19
N LEU A 63 0.34 8.52 14.88
CA LEU A 63 -0.14 8.58 16.25
C LEU A 63 1.04 8.65 17.21
N ARG A 64 1.12 9.72 18.02
CA ARG A 64 2.13 9.89 19.07
C ARG A 64 1.44 10.31 20.36
N ALA A 65 1.69 9.59 21.44
CA ALA A 65 1.10 9.88 22.76
C ALA A 65 -0.42 10.09 22.71
N GLY A 66 -1.14 9.33 21.86
CA GLY A 66 -2.59 9.41 21.73
C GLY A 66 -3.10 10.53 20.82
N THR A 67 -2.23 11.30 20.18
CA THR A 67 -2.57 12.42 19.29
C THR A 67 -2.05 12.17 17.88
N TRP A 68 -2.86 12.50 16.87
CA TRP A 68 -2.47 12.43 15.46
C TRP A 68 -1.66 13.65 15.05
N HIS A 69 -0.50 13.41 14.48
CA HIS A 69 0.40 14.43 13.94
C HIS A 69 0.57 14.20 12.45
N ARG A 70 0.35 15.24 11.64
CA ARG A 70 0.65 15.20 10.21
C ARG A 70 2.17 15.19 10.01
N LEU A 71 2.65 14.29 9.13
CA LEU A 71 4.06 14.13 8.82
C LEU A 71 4.49 14.90 7.57
N ASP A 72 3.68 14.87 6.52
CA ASP A 72 3.97 15.49 5.21
C ASP A 72 3.63 16.98 5.16
N HIS A 73 4.08 17.67 4.12
CA HIS A 73 3.83 19.10 3.88
C HIS A 73 2.82 19.37 2.76
N GLY A 74 1.99 18.40 2.39
CA GLY A 74 1.02 18.51 1.30
C GLY A 74 1.56 17.97 -0.02
N ASP A 75 2.43 16.97 0.05
CA ASP A 75 3.14 16.44 -1.10
C ASP A 75 2.34 15.40 -1.89
N PHE A 76 1.35 14.77 -1.27
CA PHE A 76 0.62 13.65 -1.86
C PHE A 76 -0.76 14.06 -2.35
N ILE A 77 -1.23 13.36 -3.39
CA ILE A 77 -2.59 13.49 -3.96
C ILE A 77 -3.44 12.29 -3.55
N SER A 78 -2.90 11.09 -3.69
CA SER A 78 -3.60 9.83 -3.45
C SER A 78 -2.62 8.79 -2.87
N PRO A 79 -2.15 9.00 -1.62
CA PRO A 79 -1.26 8.05 -0.97
C PRO A 79 -2.02 6.75 -0.67
N GLN A 80 -1.34 5.62 -0.92
CA GLN A 80 -1.87 4.28 -0.73
C GLN A 80 -1.15 3.59 0.45
N THR A 81 -0.95 2.27 0.36
CA THR A 81 -0.27 1.46 1.37
C THR A 81 1.12 1.99 1.71
N ILE A 82 1.41 2.19 2.97
CA ILE A 82 2.68 2.71 3.48
C ILE A 82 3.58 1.57 3.93
N ALA A 83 4.85 1.59 3.53
CA ALA A 83 5.86 0.69 4.08
C ALA A 83 6.90 1.46 4.90
N LEU A 84 7.30 0.88 6.04
CA LEU A 84 8.43 1.39 6.81
C LEU A 84 9.73 1.08 6.07
N GLY A 85 10.57 2.08 5.89
CA GLY A 85 11.89 1.93 5.30
C GLY A 85 12.82 1.07 6.17
N ARG A 86 13.86 0.52 5.56
CA ARG A 86 14.81 -0.38 6.22
C ARG A 86 15.48 0.23 7.45
N ASP A 87 15.71 1.52 7.44
CA ASP A 87 16.35 2.28 8.52
C ASP A 87 15.42 2.56 9.70
N GLY A 88 14.12 2.29 9.57
CA GLY A 88 13.09 2.61 10.55
C GLY A 88 12.83 4.12 10.74
N LYS A 89 13.40 4.96 9.87
CA LYS A 89 13.31 6.44 9.93
C LYS A 89 12.59 7.03 8.73
N THR A 90 12.45 6.26 7.68
CA THR A 90 11.78 6.67 6.44
C THR A 90 10.51 5.86 6.22
N LEU A 91 9.59 6.43 5.43
CA LEU A 91 8.41 5.75 4.90
C LEU A 91 8.53 5.69 3.38
N ILE A 92 8.18 4.56 2.80
CA ILE A 92 8.03 4.39 1.37
C ILE A 92 6.54 4.44 1.09
N ILE A 93 6.12 5.45 0.31
CA ILE A 93 4.72 5.77 0.09
C ILE A 93 4.45 5.81 -1.41
N PRO A 94 3.61 4.92 -1.93
CA PRO A 94 3.09 5.06 -3.26
C PRO A 94 1.99 6.12 -3.27
N ASP A 95 2.14 7.11 -4.12
CA ASP A 95 1.05 7.98 -4.54
C ASP A 95 0.52 7.46 -5.87
N TYR A 96 -0.76 7.13 -5.90
CA TYR A 96 -1.38 6.49 -7.06
C TYR A 96 -1.25 7.30 -8.35
N VAL A 97 -1.18 8.63 -8.21
CA VAL A 97 -1.06 9.58 -9.32
C VAL A 97 0.39 9.88 -9.66
N ARG A 98 1.21 10.16 -8.63
CA ARG A 98 2.57 10.71 -8.78
C ARG A 98 3.66 9.66 -8.85
N GLY A 99 3.45 8.47 -8.26
CA GLY A 99 4.43 7.40 -8.21
C GLY A 99 4.93 7.10 -6.81
N LEU A 100 6.19 6.69 -6.67
CA LEU A 100 6.75 6.20 -5.43
C LEU A 100 7.62 7.27 -4.76
N ALA A 101 7.39 7.52 -3.48
CA ALA A 101 8.10 8.52 -2.69
C ALA A 101 8.73 7.92 -1.44
N VAL A 102 9.75 8.62 -0.91
CA VAL A 102 10.34 8.40 0.41
C VAL A 102 10.08 9.65 1.25
N LEU A 103 9.49 9.46 2.43
CA LEU A 103 9.23 10.52 3.41
C LEU A 103 10.11 10.29 4.64
N GLU A 104 10.86 11.31 5.06
CA GLU A 104 11.62 11.31 6.32
C GLU A 104 10.68 11.58 7.49
N ILE A 105 10.54 10.64 8.43
CA ILE A 105 9.58 10.76 9.56
C ILE A 105 9.88 11.95 10.46
N SER A 106 11.16 12.30 10.62
CA SER A 106 11.59 13.36 11.55
C SER A 106 11.39 14.78 11.03
N THR A 107 11.46 14.97 9.71
CA THR A 107 11.41 16.30 9.07
C THR A 107 10.17 16.49 8.21
N GLY A 108 9.53 15.42 7.76
CA GLY A 108 8.43 15.47 6.80
C GLY A 108 8.88 15.71 5.35
N GLU A 109 10.20 15.76 5.12
CA GLU A 109 10.73 15.94 3.77
C GLU A 109 10.41 14.75 2.87
N VAL A 110 9.91 15.04 1.68
CA VAL A 110 9.54 14.04 0.68
C VAL A 110 10.50 14.10 -0.51
N SER A 111 11.01 12.95 -0.92
CA SER A 111 11.78 12.78 -2.15
C SER A 111 11.12 11.71 -3.03
N TRP A 112 10.96 12.01 -4.33
CA TRP A 112 10.37 11.08 -5.27
C TRP A 112 11.43 10.14 -5.82
N ILE A 113 11.13 8.83 -5.79
CA ILE A 113 11.99 7.84 -6.43
C ILE A 113 11.86 8.02 -7.93
N SER A 114 12.94 8.45 -8.56
CA SER A 114 12.97 8.66 -10.00
C SER A 114 12.97 7.31 -10.72
N ASN A 115 12.25 7.27 -11.86
CA ASN A 115 12.40 6.16 -12.80
C ASN A 115 13.85 6.13 -13.26
N SER A 116 14.50 4.99 -13.04
CA SER A 116 15.75 4.72 -13.75
C SER A 116 15.45 4.70 -15.26
N PRO A 117 16.32 5.25 -16.12
CA PRO A 117 16.17 5.12 -17.57
C PRO A 117 16.04 3.67 -18.06
N THR A 118 16.43 2.72 -17.21
CA THR A 118 16.34 1.28 -17.46
C THR A 118 15.03 0.65 -16.99
N LEU A 119 14.15 1.40 -16.29
CA LEU A 119 12.85 0.90 -15.87
C LEU A 119 11.86 0.92 -17.03
N PRO A 120 11.34 -0.24 -17.43
CA PRO A 120 10.43 -0.33 -18.57
C PRO A 120 9.00 0.09 -18.24
N CYS A 121 8.77 0.76 -17.11
CA CYS A 121 7.41 1.07 -16.65
C CYS A 121 7.35 2.32 -15.77
N ALA A 122 6.20 2.98 -15.78
CA ALA A 122 5.86 4.05 -14.84
C ALA A 122 5.66 3.50 -13.41
N LEU A 123 5.86 4.36 -12.41
CA LEU A 123 5.66 4.04 -10.98
C LEU A 123 4.36 4.62 -10.41
N ASN A 124 3.47 5.12 -11.24
CA ASN A 124 2.11 5.49 -10.85
C ASN A 124 1.17 4.27 -10.84
N GLY A 125 -0.03 4.42 -10.32
CA GLY A 125 -1.01 3.35 -10.22
C GLY A 125 -0.62 2.21 -9.28
N ILE A 126 0.28 2.48 -8.33
CA ILE A 126 0.67 1.54 -7.28
C ILE A 126 -0.36 1.61 -6.15
N ASP A 127 -0.99 0.49 -5.85
CA ASP A 127 -1.96 0.32 -4.77
C ASP A 127 -1.28 -0.21 -3.49
N GLY A 128 -0.38 -1.18 -3.63
CA GLY A 128 0.33 -1.78 -2.51
C GLY A 128 1.85 -1.72 -2.60
N VAL A 129 2.53 -1.39 -1.49
CA VAL A 129 3.99 -1.49 -1.35
C VAL A 129 4.36 -2.21 -0.06
N TYR A 130 5.27 -3.19 -0.16
CA TYR A 130 5.67 -4.07 0.95
C TYR A 130 7.18 -4.21 0.97
N ALA A 131 7.83 -3.64 1.99
CA ALA A 131 9.28 -3.61 2.10
C ALA A 131 9.88 -4.92 2.63
N ALA A 132 11.05 -5.28 2.10
CA ALA A 132 11.83 -6.44 2.48
C ALA A 132 13.33 -6.14 2.42
N GLY A 133 13.85 -5.44 3.40
CA GLY A 133 15.22 -4.95 3.36
C GLY A 133 15.40 -3.91 2.25
N ASP A 134 16.16 -4.26 1.22
CA ASP A 134 16.41 -3.44 0.02
C ASP A 134 15.46 -3.76 -1.16
N ARG A 135 14.40 -4.53 -0.92
CA ARG A 135 13.43 -4.92 -1.93
C ARG A 135 12.04 -4.40 -1.59
N LEU A 136 11.29 -4.06 -2.63
CA LEU A 136 9.87 -3.74 -2.53
C LEU A 136 9.06 -4.74 -3.37
N PHE A 137 8.00 -5.25 -2.80
CA PHE A 137 6.95 -5.96 -3.51
C PHE A 137 5.81 -4.98 -3.74
N ILE A 138 5.31 -4.93 -4.95
CA ILE A 138 4.36 -3.90 -5.40
C ILE A 138 3.21 -4.55 -6.12
N THR A 139 1.98 -4.18 -5.74
CA THR A 139 0.77 -4.41 -6.53
C THR A 139 0.43 -3.13 -7.28
N GLN A 140 0.28 -3.24 -8.60
CA GLN A 140 0.05 -2.09 -9.48
C GLN A 140 -1.15 -2.36 -10.37
N ASN A 141 -2.32 -1.87 -9.94
CA ASN A 141 -3.61 -2.03 -10.60
C ASN A 141 -4.05 -0.79 -11.40
N GLY A 142 -3.38 0.35 -11.24
CA GLY A 142 -3.66 1.58 -11.99
C GLY A 142 -2.92 1.69 -13.33
N VAL A 143 -2.57 0.58 -13.95
CA VAL A 143 -1.86 0.50 -15.23
C VAL A 143 -2.42 -0.62 -16.09
N ASP A 144 -2.22 -0.54 -17.39
CA ASP A 144 -2.59 -1.61 -18.33
C ASP A 144 -1.35 -2.10 -19.08
N PRO A 145 -1.01 -3.39 -19.00
CA PRO A 145 -1.62 -4.40 -18.15
C PRO A 145 -1.23 -4.24 -16.67
N GLU A 146 -2.17 -4.57 -15.80
CA GLU A 146 -1.95 -4.68 -14.36
C GLU A 146 -0.85 -5.69 -14.03
N ARG A 147 -0.18 -5.48 -12.90
CA ARG A 147 0.97 -6.32 -12.56
C ARG A 147 1.31 -6.33 -11.09
N VAL A 148 2.04 -7.36 -10.70
CA VAL A 148 2.74 -7.47 -9.43
C VAL A 148 4.23 -7.54 -9.72
N VAL A 149 5.02 -6.70 -9.08
CA VAL A 149 6.45 -6.56 -9.38
C VAL A 149 7.29 -6.54 -8.10
N LYS A 150 8.55 -6.91 -8.26
CA LYS A 150 9.58 -6.72 -7.24
C LYS A 150 10.59 -5.70 -7.75
N LEU A 151 10.83 -4.67 -6.97
CA LEU A 151 11.90 -3.70 -7.19
C LEU A 151 13.07 -3.99 -6.25
N GLN A 152 14.27 -3.77 -6.74
CA GLN A 152 15.50 -3.72 -5.96
C GLN A 152 15.89 -2.26 -5.79
N LEU A 153 16.04 -1.80 -4.54
CA LEU A 153 16.49 -0.45 -4.22
C LEU A 153 18.00 -0.41 -3.99
N ASP A 154 18.58 0.78 -4.08
CA ASP A 154 19.91 1.07 -3.58
C ASP A 154 19.94 1.01 -2.03
N LYS A 155 21.14 1.20 -1.46
CA LYS A 155 21.33 1.14 0.00
C LYS A 155 20.58 2.25 0.74
N GLU A 156 20.45 3.39 0.10
CA GLU A 156 19.78 4.58 0.60
C GLU A 156 18.24 4.52 0.43
N GLY A 157 17.74 3.54 -0.34
CA GLY A 157 16.30 3.36 -0.60
C GLY A 157 15.71 4.43 -1.53
N ARG A 158 16.55 5.13 -2.30
CA ARG A 158 16.15 6.30 -3.11
C ARG A 158 16.20 6.07 -4.61
N SER A 159 16.82 4.99 -5.05
CA SER A 159 16.97 4.65 -6.47
C SER A 159 16.64 3.19 -6.73
N ILE A 160 16.07 2.91 -7.90
CA ILE A 160 15.75 1.54 -8.30
C ILE A 160 16.90 0.98 -9.11
N LEU A 161 17.48 -0.12 -8.63
CA LEU A 161 18.59 -0.84 -9.27
C LEU A 161 18.12 -2.02 -10.10
N GLY A 162 16.95 -2.54 -9.84
CA GLY A 162 16.44 -3.72 -10.51
C GLY A 162 14.94 -3.84 -10.47
N TYR A 163 14.41 -4.58 -11.44
CA TYR A 163 12.99 -4.80 -11.65
C TYR A 163 12.74 -6.25 -12.05
N THR A 164 11.76 -6.87 -11.42
CA THR A 164 11.32 -8.23 -11.74
C THR A 164 9.79 -8.28 -11.78
N ILE A 165 9.22 -8.75 -12.87
CA ILE A 165 7.79 -9.05 -12.93
C ILE A 165 7.54 -10.34 -12.18
N ILE A 166 6.65 -10.30 -11.19
CA ILE A 166 6.16 -11.47 -10.46
C ILE A 166 4.96 -12.06 -11.21
N GLU A 167 4.01 -11.19 -11.58
CA GLU A 167 2.80 -11.55 -12.30
C GLU A 167 2.37 -10.38 -13.20
N ARG A 168 1.86 -10.67 -14.41
CA ARG A 168 1.35 -9.66 -15.34
C ARG A 168 0.47 -10.29 -16.39
N ALA A 169 -0.66 -9.66 -16.68
CA ALA A 169 -1.52 -9.99 -17.82
C ALA A 169 -1.95 -11.47 -17.90
N THR A 170 -2.10 -12.13 -16.75
CA THR A 170 -2.62 -13.50 -16.69
C THR A 170 -4.13 -13.49 -16.44
N PRO A 171 -4.86 -14.56 -16.82
CA PRO A 171 -6.30 -14.63 -16.61
C PRO A 171 -6.76 -14.57 -15.16
N ILE A 172 -5.84 -14.81 -14.21
CA ILE A 172 -6.11 -14.77 -12.76
C ILE A 172 -5.97 -13.36 -12.21
N LEU A 173 -5.09 -12.54 -12.84
CA LEU A 173 -4.82 -11.19 -12.38
C LEU A 173 -5.91 -10.24 -12.87
N GLY A 174 -6.61 -9.63 -11.91
CA GLY A 174 -7.63 -8.61 -12.17
C GLY A 174 -7.71 -7.66 -10.99
N GLU A 175 -7.15 -6.46 -11.13
CA GLU A 175 -6.98 -5.48 -10.07
C GLU A 175 -6.28 -6.06 -8.82
N PRO A 176 -4.99 -6.47 -8.93
CA PRO A 176 -4.24 -6.94 -7.76
C PRO A 176 -4.19 -5.85 -6.71
N THR A 177 -4.48 -6.21 -5.48
CA THR A 177 -4.53 -5.27 -4.37
C THR A 177 -3.60 -5.69 -3.24
N HIS A 178 -4.05 -5.57 -1.99
CA HIS A 178 -3.23 -5.80 -0.81
C HIS A 178 -2.46 -7.12 -0.79
N GLY A 179 -1.33 -7.09 -0.10
CA GLY A 179 -0.50 -8.25 0.14
C GLY A 179 0.09 -8.27 1.54
N VAL A 180 0.82 -9.33 1.83
CA VAL A 180 1.53 -9.50 3.09
C VAL A 180 2.78 -10.36 2.89
N ARG A 181 3.81 -10.06 3.65
CA ARG A 181 4.99 -10.91 3.70
C ARG A 181 4.94 -11.84 4.91
N VAL A 182 5.13 -13.13 4.65
CA VAL A 182 5.21 -14.15 5.70
C VAL A 182 6.47 -14.97 5.46
N GLY A 183 7.41 -14.89 6.36
CA GLY A 183 8.73 -15.49 6.19
C GLY A 183 9.46 -14.89 4.96
N GLY A 184 9.85 -15.75 4.02
CA GLY A 184 10.47 -15.36 2.75
C GLY A 184 9.50 -15.13 1.59
N ASP A 185 8.23 -15.41 1.80
CA ASP A 185 7.20 -15.37 0.76
C ASP A 185 6.42 -14.06 0.76
N PHE A 186 5.92 -13.68 -0.42
CA PHE A 186 4.96 -12.60 -0.60
C PHE A 186 3.62 -13.18 -1.05
N TYR A 187 2.58 -12.88 -0.30
CA TYR A 187 1.19 -13.24 -0.60
C TYR A 187 0.43 -11.99 -1.02
N PHE A 188 -0.42 -12.08 -2.03
CA PHE A 188 -1.21 -10.97 -2.52
C PHE A 188 -2.56 -11.43 -3.05
N ILE A 189 -3.55 -10.55 -2.98
CA ILE A 189 -4.85 -10.74 -3.60
C ILE A 189 -4.70 -10.42 -5.09
N ALA A 190 -4.93 -11.42 -5.95
CA ALA A 190 -4.73 -11.28 -7.39
C ALA A 190 -5.88 -10.58 -8.10
N ASN A 191 -7.09 -10.62 -7.52
CA ASN A 191 -8.29 -10.02 -8.08
C ASN A 191 -9.17 -9.44 -6.97
N SER A 192 -9.36 -8.14 -6.97
CA SER A 192 -10.21 -7.43 -6.00
C SER A 192 -11.70 -7.47 -6.39
N GLY A 193 -11.96 -7.51 -7.69
CA GLY A 193 -13.31 -7.45 -8.25
C GLY A 193 -13.93 -6.05 -8.25
N TRP A 194 -13.15 -5.00 -7.99
CA TRP A 194 -13.64 -3.62 -8.03
C TRP A 194 -14.19 -3.21 -9.39
N ASP A 195 -13.59 -3.71 -10.47
CA ASP A 195 -14.01 -3.49 -11.85
C ASP A 195 -15.43 -4.02 -12.15
N ALA A 196 -15.90 -5.00 -11.38
CA ALA A 196 -17.27 -5.52 -11.50
C ALA A 196 -18.31 -4.61 -10.85
N LEU A 197 -17.91 -3.62 -10.05
CA LEU A 197 -18.82 -2.75 -9.33
C LEU A 197 -18.99 -1.39 -10.03
N ASP A 198 -20.20 -0.84 -9.93
CA ASP A 198 -20.47 0.54 -10.29
C ASP A 198 -20.12 1.50 -9.12
N ARG A 199 -20.25 2.81 -9.36
CA ARG A 199 -20.04 3.85 -8.33
C ARG A 199 -20.95 3.73 -7.10
N HIS A 200 -22.01 2.93 -7.16
CA HIS A 200 -22.94 2.69 -6.06
C HIS A 200 -22.68 1.36 -5.36
N GLY A 201 -21.57 0.67 -5.69
CA GLY A 201 -21.21 -0.63 -5.13
C GLY A 201 -22.10 -1.78 -5.62
N LYS A 202 -22.85 -1.60 -6.71
CA LYS A 202 -23.65 -2.65 -7.33
C LYS A 202 -22.89 -3.31 -8.47
N ILE A 203 -23.13 -4.60 -8.65
CA ILE A 203 -22.54 -5.33 -9.79
C ILE A 203 -23.06 -4.72 -11.09
N ARG A 204 -22.16 -4.32 -11.97
CA ARG A 204 -22.48 -3.77 -13.30
C ARG A 204 -23.25 -4.79 -14.13
N PRO A 205 -24.19 -4.38 -14.99
CA PRO A 205 -24.88 -5.29 -15.88
C PRO A 205 -23.90 -6.10 -16.73
N GLY A 206 -24.01 -7.43 -16.69
CA GLY A 206 -23.13 -8.35 -17.40
C GLY A 206 -21.82 -8.69 -16.73
N ALA A 207 -21.41 -7.95 -15.68
CA ALA A 207 -20.24 -8.30 -14.88
C ALA A 207 -20.52 -9.47 -13.94
N ARG A 208 -19.46 -10.22 -13.58
CA ARG A 208 -19.52 -11.30 -12.60
C ARG A 208 -18.45 -11.08 -11.54
N MET A 209 -18.85 -11.14 -10.29
CA MET A 209 -17.89 -11.25 -9.19
C MET A 209 -17.26 -12.65 -9.20
N THR A 210 -15.96 -12.70 -9.27
CA THR A 210 -15.20 -13.95 -9.08
C THR A 210 -14.72 -14.03 -7.64
N PRO A 211 -14.62 -15.23 -7.04
CA PRO A 211 -13.99 -15.37 -5.74
C PRO A 211 -12.57 -14.79 -5.75
N PRO A 212 -12.14 -14.09 -4.68
CA PRO A 212 -10.79 -13.58 -4.59
C PRO A 212 -9.77 -14.73 -4.59
N VAL A 213 -8.68 -14.55 -5.32
CA VAL A 213 -7.58 -15.51 -5.39
C VAL A 213 -6.39 -14.97 -4.63
N LEU A 214 -5.92 -15.72 -3.65
CA LEU A 214 -4.68 -15.44 -2.93
C LEU A 214 -3.53 -16.14 -3.66
N MET A 215 -2.59 -15.35 -4.20
CA MET A 215 -1.38 -15.86 -4.82
C MET A 215 -0.18 -15.78 -3.87
N ARG A 216 0.77 -16.69 -4.04
CA ARG A 216 2.04 -16.72 -3.32
C ARG A 216 3.21 -16.65 -4.30
N TYR A 217 4.11 -15.72 -4.06
CA TYR A 217 5.40 -15.66 -4.69
C TYR A 217 6.49 -16.03 -3.68
N SER A 218 7.28 -17.07 -4.01
CA SER A 218 8.44 -17.50 -3.23
C SER A 218 9.71 -17.14 -3.99
N GLU A 219 10.62 -16.45 -3.34
CA GLU A 219 11.96 -16.27 -3.91
C GLU A 219 12.67 -17.63 -3.89
N LYS A 220 13.05 -18.12 -5.06
CA LYS A 220 13.90 -19.32 -5.11
C LYS A 220 15.15 -19.05 -4.26
N PRO A 221 15.55 -19.95 -3.36
CA PRO A 221 16.84 -19.81 -2.71
C PRO A 221 17.87 -19.68 -3.83
N LYS A 222 18.79 -18.72 -3.68
CA LYS A 222 19.96 -18.62 -4.58
C LYS A 222 20.60 -19.99 -4.57
N GLY A 223 20.45 -20.73 -5.66
CA GLY A 223 21.00 -22.08 -5.77
C GLY A 223 22.48 -22.01 -5.41
N THR A 224 22.91 -22.83 -4.48
CA THR A 224 24.31 -23.25 -4.41
C THR A 224 24.61 -23.80 -5.79
N SER A 225 25.45 -23.09 -6.57
CA SER A 225 26.03 -23.68 -7.78
C SER A 225 26.59 -25.04 -7.40
N PRO A 226 26.26 -26.12 -8.10
CA PRO A 226 27.01 -27.35 -7.93
C PRO A 226 28.45 -27.06 -8.28
N LEU A 227 29.35 -27.43 -7.38
CA LEU A 227 30.78 -27.44 -7.58
C LEU A 227 31.15 -28.38 -8.74
#